data_93bb670518a8b7e6dd514570d5560bd1
#
_entry.id   93bb670518a8b7e6dd514570d5560bd1
#
_cell.length_a   1.000
_cell.length_b   1.000
_cell.length_c   1.000
_cell.angle_alpha   90.00
_cell.angle_beta   90.00
_cell.angle_gamma   90.00
#
_symmetry.space_group_name_H-M   'P 1'
#
loop_
_entity.id
_entity.type
_entity.pdbx_description
1 polymer ?
#
loop_
_entity_poly.entity_id
_entity_poly.type
_entity_poly.pdbx_seq_one_letter_code
_entity_poly.pdbx_strand_id
1 'polypeptide(L)' 'MKRAMEAGDEPMQAQMKQRLNELQLEHRDLDAAIHRIADNPSHDQLALTRMKRRKLLLKDQISWIERQLDPDIRA' A
#
# COMPACT_ATOMS: atom_id res chain seq x y z
N MET A 1 -2.90 20.02 26.44
CA MET A 1 -1.98 19.51 26.69
C MET A 1 -2.12 18.13 26.87
N LYS A 2 -2.85 17.64 27.64
CA LYS A 2 -2.93 16.39 27.82
C LYS A 2 -3.38 15.74 26.64
N ARG A 3 -4.08 16.25 25.84
CA ARG A 3 -4.41 15.69 24.74
C ARG A 3 -3.27 15.39 24.01
N ALA A 4 -2.26 16.02 24.09
CA ALA A 4 -1.06 15.80 23.40
C ALA A 4 -0.61 14.42 23.65
N MET A 5 -0.81 13.92 24.82
CA MET A 5 -0.35 12.71 25.11
C MET A 5 -1.18 11.71 24.48
N GLU A 6 -2.40 11.78 24.52
CA GLU A 6 -3.16 10.82 23.95
C GLU A 6 -2.97 10.96 22.54
N ALA A 7 -2.76 12.10 22.07
CA ALA A 7 -2.53 12.31 20.72
C ALA A 7 -1.29 11.61 20.28
N GLY A 8 -0.44 11.29 21.20
CA GLY A 8 0.77 10.60 20.88
C GLY A 8 0.48 9.30 20.16
N ASP A 9 -0.49 8.55 20.60
CA ASP A 9 -0.80 7.31 20.01
C ASP A 9 -1.69 7.50 18.82
N GLU A 10 -2.65 8.34 18.89
CA GLU A 10 -3.52 8.55 17.80
C GLU A 10 -2.88 9.08 16.56
N PRO A 11 -1.99 10.04 16.65
CA PRO A 11 -1.33 10.54 15.48
C PRO A 11 -0.56 9.45 14.76
N MET A 12 0.05 8.55 15.51
CA MET A 12 0.80 7.51 14.90
C MET A 12 -0.13 6.56 14.17
N GLN A 13 -1.24 6.19 14.75
CA GLN A 13 -2.18 5.35 14.09
C GLN A 13 -2.80 6.06 12.90
N ALA A 14 -3.07 7.34 13.03
CA ALA A 14 -3.63 8.11 11.93
C ALA A 14 -2.66 8.16 10.77
N GLN A 15 -1.38 8.31 11.06
CA GLN A 15 -0.38 8.35 10.02
C GLN A 15 -0.27 6.99 9.34
N MET A 16 -0.36 5.92 10.09
CA MET A 16 -0.30 4.60 9.52
C MET A 16 -1.51 4.35 8.63
N LYS A 17 -2.69 4.77 9.06
CA LYS A 17 -3.88 4.60 8.28
C LYS A 17 -3.81 5.41 7.00
N GLN A 18 -3.26 6.61 7.08
CA GLN A 18 -3.11 7.45 5.93
C GLN A 18 -2.13 6.82 4.96
N ARG A 19 -1.03 6.28 5.48
CA ARG A 19 -0.04 5.64 4.65
C ARG A 19 -0.66 4.41 3.99
N LEU A 20 -1.46 3.67 4.73
CA LEU A 20 -2.11 2.48 4.22
C LEU A 20 -3.03 2.86 3.06
N ASN A 21 -3.79 3.93 3.20
CA ASN A 21 -4.67 4.38 2.15
C ASN A 21 -3.89 4.77 0.91
N GLU A 22 -2.78 5.45 1.08
CA GLU A 22 -1.95 5.86 -0.03
C GLU A 22 -1.39 4.65 -0.75
N LEU A 23 -0.94 3.66 0.01
CA LEU A 23 -0.37 2.47 -0.57
C LEU A 23 -1.44 1.65 -1.30
N GLN A 24 -2.63 1.58 -0.74
CA GLN A 24 -3.71 0.85 -1.38
C GLN A 24 -4.13 1.51 -2.68
N LEU A 25 -4.14 2.83 -2.69
CA LEU A 25 -4.51 3.54 -3.89
C LEU A 25 -3.44 3.35 -4.96
N GLU A 26 -2.19 3.43 -4.57
CA GLU A 26 -1.08 3.24 -5.47
C GLU A 26 -1.11 1.81 -6.04
N HIS A 27 -1.40 0.84 -5.19
CA HIS A 27 -1.47 -0.55 -5.60
C HIS A 27 -2.58 -0.73 -6.64
N ARG A 28 -3.74 -0.12 -6.40
CA ARG A 28 -4.83 -0.21 -7.29
C ARG A 28 -4.53 0.45 -8.62
N ASP A 29 -3.94 1.63 -8.61
CA ASP A 29 -3.59 2.34 -9.81
C ASP A 29 -2.57 1.56 -10.62
N LEU A 30 -1.61 0.97 -9.94
CA LEU A 30 -0.56 0.22 -10.58
C LEU A 30 -1.14 -1.06 -11.19
N ASP A 31 -2.06 -1.70 -10.51
CA ASP A 31 -2.69 -2.90 -11.02
C ASP A 31 -3.46 -2.59 -12.31
N ALA A 32 -4.15 -1.47 -12.34
CA ALA A 32 -4.87 -1.04 -13.52
C ALA A 32 -3.92 -0.74 -14.67
N ALA A 33 -2.78 -0.11 -14.36
CA ALA A 33 -1.80 0.20 -15.38
C ALA A 33 -1.19 -1.08 -15.94
N ILE A 34 -0.92 -2.06 -15.09
CA ILE A 34 -0.37 -3.33 -15.51
C ILE A 34 -1.33 -4.01 -16.48
N HIS A 35 -2.62 -4.01 -16.15
CA HIS A 35 -3.60 -4.63 -17.02
C HIS A 35 -3.66 -3.94 -18.38
N ARG A 36 -3.61 -2.63 -18.39
CA ARG A 36 -3.63 -1.90 -19.64
C ARG A 36 -2.43 -2.18 -20.50
N ILE A 37 -1.25 -2.25 -19.92
CA ILE A 37 -0.06 -2.51 -20.66
C ILE A 37 -0.03 -3.95 -21.12
N ALA A 38 -0.46 -4.87 -20.31
CA ALA A 38 -0.44 -6.28 -20.65
C ALA A 38 -1.37 -6.57 -21.84
N ASP A 39 -2.42 -5.78 -21.99
CA ASP A 39 -3.35 -5.99 -23.09
C ASP A 39 -2.82 -5.44 -24.39
N ASN A 40 -1.78 -4.67 -24.37
CA ASN A 40 -1.24 -4.06 -25.56
C ASN A 40 -0.27 -5.05 -26.21
N PRO A 41 -0.47 -5.45 -27.42
CA PRO A 41 0.40 -6.42 -28.09
C PRO A 41 1.84 -6.00 -28.20
N SER A 42 2.12 -4.72 -28.19
CA SER A 42 3.49 -4.29 -28.26
C SER A 42 3.97 -3.70 -26.94
N HIS A 43 3.50 -4.27 -25.85
CA HIS A 43 3.87 -3.75 -24.56
C HIS A 43 5.35 -3.95 -24.27
N ASP A 44 5.88 -3.10 -23.41
CA ASP A 44 7.26 -3.15 -23.01
C ASP A 44 7.37 -4.14 -21.86
N GLN A 45 8.01 -5.26 -22.10
CA GLN A 45 8.19 -6.29 -21.11
C GLN A 45 8.96 -5.80 -19.91
N LEU A 46 9.95 -4.96 -20.12
CA LEU A 46 10.76 -4.48 -19.03
C LEU A 46 9.93 -3.57 -18.11
N ALA A 47 9.12 -2.71 -18.70
CA ALA A 47 8.27 -1.83 -17.92
C ALA A 47 7.26 -2.66 -17.14
N LEU A 48 6.71 -3.69 -17.77
CA LEU A 48 5.73 -4.55 -17.14
C LEU A 48 6.36 -5.26 -15.94
N THR A 49 7.57 -5.76 -16.09
CA THR A 49 8.27 -6.45 -15.02
C THR A 49 8.50 -5.50 -13.85
N ARG A 50 8.89 -4.26 -14.13
CA ARG A 50 9.15 -3.29 -13.08
C ARG A 50 7.86 -2.99 -12.34
N MET A 51 6.76 -2.83 -13.06
CA MET A 51 5.49 -2.53 -12.45
C MET A 51 5.01 -3.67 -11.57
N LYS A 52 5.20 -4.90 -12.02
CA LYS A 52 4.78 -6.06 -11.24
C LYS A 52 5.60 -6.16 -9.96
N ARG A 53 6.89 -5.85 -10.05
CA ARG A 53 7.75 -5.89 -8.88
C ARG A 53 7.33 -4.79 -7.89
N ARG A 54 7.01 -3.60 -8.41
CA ARG A 54 6.57 -2.52 -7.56
C ARG A 54 5.27 -2.91 -6.86
N LYS A 55 4.38 -3.58 -7.58
CA LYS A 55 3.10 -3.99 -7.03
C LYS A 55 3.32 -4.96 -5.86
N LEU A 56 4.26 -5.89 -5.99
CA LEU A 56 4.55 -6.82 -4.92
C LEU A 56 5.10 -6.12 -3.69
N LEU A 57 5.94 -5.10 -3.90
CA LEU A 57 6.47 -4.36 -2.78
C LEU A 57 5.36 -3.59 -2.07
N LEU A 58 4.44 -3.02 -2.84
CA LEU A 58 3.34 -2.29 -2.24
C LEU A 58 2.47 -3.24 -1.42
N LYS A 59 2.24 -4.42 -1.95
CA LYS A 59 1.42 -5.39 -1.25
C LYS A 59 2.08 -5.80 0.06
N ASP A 60 3.38 -5.97 0.06
CA ASP A 60 4.10 -6.32 1.27
C ASP A 60 4.00 -5.21 2.30
N GLN A 61 4.14 -3.97 1.89
CA GLN A 61 4.05 -2.85 2.79
C GLN A 61 2.64 -2.72 3.35
N ILE A 62 1.63 -2.94 2.50
CA ILE A 62 0.26 -2.87 2.92
C ILE A 62 0.00 -3.93 4.01
N SER A 63 0.46 -5.14 3.77
CA SER A 63 0.27 -6.23 4.72
C SER A 63 0.94 -5.91 6.05
N TRP A 64 2.14 -5.34 5.98
CA TRP A 64 2.87 -5.02 7.19
C TRP A 64 2.11 -3.97 8.02
N ILE A 65 1.61 -2.92 7.36
CA ILE A 65 0.90 -1.89 8.08
C ILE A 65 -0.41 -2.43 8.63
N GLU A 66 -1.10 -3.25 7.86
CA GLU A 66 -2.35 -3.82 8.33
C GLU A 66 -2.12 -4.64 9.60
N ARG A 67 -1.03 -5.37 9.66
CA ARG A 67 -0.72 -6.13 10.85
C ARG A 67 -0.41 -5.24 12.04
N GLN A 68 0.22 -4.09 11.81
CA GLN A 68 0.52 -3.17 12.88
C GLN A 68 -0.75 -2.52 13.42
N LEU A 69 -1.72 -2.24 12.54
CA LEU A 69 -2.92 -1.59 12.95
C LEU A 69 -3.91 -2.54 13.61
N ASP A 70 -3.87 -3.80 13.25
CA ASP A 70 -4.84 -4.73 13.73
C ASP A 70 -4.22 -6.06 14.01
N PRO A 71 -3.38 -6.14 14.99
CA PRO A 71 -2.64 -7.36 15.30
C PRO A 71 -3.49 -8.52 15.74
N ASP A 72 -4.65 -8.27 16.24
CA ASP A 72 -5.45 -9.32 16.69
C ASP A 72 -6.19 -10.06 15.65
N ILE A 73 -6.25 -9.57 14.52
CA ILE A 73 -6.88 -10.21 13.49
C ILE A 73 -6.58 -11.55 13.27
N ARG A 74 -5.52 -11.95 13.42
CA ARG A 74 -5.09 -13.11 13.12
C ARG A 74 -5.53 -14.10 13.91
N ALA A 75 -5.56 -14.00 14.79
CA ALA A 75 -5.97 -15.06 15.64
C ALA A 75 -6.52 -16.25 14.95
#